data_aed13541cdda3aee95b8d1c801ea6f35
#
_entry.id   aed13541cdda3aee95b8d1c801ea6f35
#
_cell.length_a   1.000
_cell.length_b   1.000
_cell.length_c   1.000
_cell.angle_alpha   90.00
_cell.angle_beta   90.00
_cell.angle_gamma   90.00
#
_symmetry.space_group_name_H-M   'P 1'
#
loop_
_entity.id
_entity.type
_entity.pdbx_description
1 polymer ?
#
loop_
_entity_poly.entity_id
_entity_poly.type
_entity_poly.pdbx_seq_one_letter_code
_entity_poly.pdbx_strand_id
1 'polypeptide(L)'
;ISDIGGKNIFCKEIENQLLDKKVDIAVHSLKDMDSFEENDLIIGAYLKRNDPRDGIVLKNGKSFDSDNLTIGSSSKRRELQFKSHFKNIKCKNIRGNIDSRISKVKRGEYDGTILALAGIQTLKLDHEIKEIFSEEKIIPCAGQGVIAVQCRKDDFENLKILEKINDQDTKICALTERSLLKTIGGDCHTAV
;
A
#
# COMPACT_ATOMS: atom_id res chain seq x y z
N ILE A 1 14.87 -18.28 -0.41
CA ILE A 1 14.88 -16.86 -0.88
C ILE A 1 13.53 -16.17 -0.64
N SER A 2 12.49 -16.91 -0.21
CA SER A 2 11.13 -16.38 -0.01
C SER A 2 10.88 -15.78 1.39
N ASP A 3 11.78 -15.89 2.32
CA ASP A 3 11.58 -15.52 3.74
C ASP A 3 12.31 -14.24 4.17
N ILE A 4 12.97 -13.56 3.25
CA ILE A 4 13.59 -12.26 3.51
C ILE A 4 12.78 -11.23 2.73
N GLY A 5 11.97 -10.47 3.43
CA GLY A 5 11.04 -9.43 3.04
C GLY A 5 11.27 -8.71 1.71
N GLY A 6 10.68 -9.25 0.63
CA GLY A 6 10.95 -8.78 -0.74
C GLY A 6 10.59 -7.31 -1.05
N LYS A 7 9.75 -6.62 -0.25
CA LYS A 7 9.41 -5.22 -0.46
C LYS A 7 10.46 -4.27 0.10
N ASN A 8 10.97 -4.52 1.29
CA ASN A 8 12.03 -3.73 1.93
C ASN A 8 13.35 -3.76 1.16
N ILE A 9 13.63 -4.84 0.41
CA ILE A 9 14.84 -4.95 -0.43
C ILE A 9 14.81 -3.90 -1.53
N PHE A 10 13.66 -3.69 -2.20
CA PHE A 10 13.54 -2.69 -3.26
C PHE A 10 13.68 -1.25 -2.73
N CYS A 11 13.09 -0.95 -1.57
CA CYS A 11 13.26 0.38 -0.95
C CYS A 11 14.73 0.63 -0.61
N LYS A 12 15.40 -0.31 0.04
CA LYS A 12 16.83 -0.20 0.39
C LYS A 12 17.76 -0.07 -0.81
N GLU A 13 17.47 -0.79 -1.90
CA GLU A 13 18.25 -0.67 -3.12
C GLU A 13 18.15 0.74 -3.73
N ILE A 14 16.93 1.30 -3.76
CA ILE A 14 16.71 2.68 -4.24
C ILE A 14 17.35 3.70 -3.29
N GLU A 15 17.24 3.50 -1.97
CA GLU A 15 17.89 4.35 -0.96
C GLU A 15 19.41 4.36 -1.11
N ASN A 16 20.03 3.21 -1.36
CA ASN A 16 21.46 3.14 -1.66
C ASN A 16 21.82 3.94 -2.93
N GLN A 17 20.98 3.91 -3.97
CA GLN A 17 21.22 4.69 -5.18
C GLN A 17 21.10 6.21 -4.93
N LEU A 18 20.21 6.64 -4.02
CA LEU A 18 20.16 8.04 -3.56
C LEU A 18 21.45 8.42 -2.82
N LEU A 19 21.90 7.59 -1.87
CA LEU A 19 23.14 7.83 -1.10
C LEU A 19 24.38 7.84 -2.00
N ASP A 20 24.43 6.94 -2.96
CA ASP A 20 25.49 6.87 -3.98
C ASP A 20 25.43 7.99 -5.03
N LYS A 21 24.43 8.89 -4.95
CA LYS A 21 24.20 9.97 -5.92
C LYS A 21 23.97 9.49 -7.36
N LYS A 22 23.49 8.26 -7.54
CA LYS A 22 23.13 7.70 -8.84
C LYS A 22 21.75 8.17 -9.32
N VAL A 23 20.90 8.52 -8.38
CA VAL A 23 19.60 9.17 -8.60
C VAL A 23 19.44 10.34 -7.62
N ASP A 24 18.59 11.30 -7.95
CA ASP A 24 18.41 12.50 -7.13
C ASP A 24 17.16 12.42 -6.27
N ILE A 25 16.12 11.74 -6.77
CA ILE A 25 14.86 11.53 -6.05
C ILE A 25 14.41 10.08 -6.22
N ALA A 26 13.67 9.59 -5.23
CA ALA A 26 12.99 8.29 -5.27
C ALA A 26 11.50 8.47 -4.96
N VAL A 27 10.64 7.80 -5.72
CA VAL A 27 9.19 7.88 -5.57
C VAL A 27 8.67 6.56 -5.02
N HIS A 28 7.94 6.64 -3.90
CA HIS A 28 7.46 5.47 -3.18
C HIS A 28 5.97 5.52 -2.91
N SER A 29 5.34 4.35 -2.85
CA SER A 29 4.11 4.21 -2.08
C SER A 29 4.45 4.24 -0.60
N LEU A 30 3.98 5.24 0.13
CA LEU A 30 4.37 5.45 1.54
C LEU A 30 4.15 4.23 2.43
N LYS A 31 3.07 3.48 2.20
CA LYS A 31 2.73 2.26 2.94
C LYS A 31 3.74 1.10 2.79
N ASP A 32 4.58 1.15 1.76
CA ASP A 32 5.58 0.13 1.47
C ASP A 32 6.99 0.53 1.98
N MET A 33 7.12 1.76 2.51
CA MET A 33 8.34 2.26 3.15
C MET A 33 8.40 1.84 4.62
N ASP A 34 9.61 1.56 5.11
CA ASP A 34 9.83 1.33 6.53
C ASP A 34 9.44 2.56 7.36
N SER A 35 8.98 2.33 8.59
CA SER A 35 8.63 3.41 9.53
C SER A 35 9.87 4.16 10.05
N PHE A 36 11.05 3.57 9.93
CA PHE A 36 12.32 4.21 10.25
C PHE A 36 12.96 4.75 8.97
N GLU A 37 13.33 6.02 8.98
CA GLU A 37 14.02 6.68 7.87
C GLU A 37 15.53 6.45 8.00
N GLU A 38 16.21 6.28 6.88
CA GLU A 38 17.68 6.29 6.84
C GLU A 38 18.21 7.68 7.24
N ASN A 39 19.34 7.72 7.98
CA ASN A 39 19.82 8.94 8.63
C ASN A 39 20.07 10.12 7.67
N ASP A 40 20.54 9.83 6.43
CA ASP A 40 20.92 10.83 5.46
C ASP A 40 19.86 11.08 4.37
N LEU A 41 18.71 10.43 4.50
CA LEU A 41 17.57 10.60 3.60
C LEU A 41 16.39 11.26 4.31
N ILE A 42 15.52 11.90 3.52
CA ILE A 42 14.30 12.53 4.02
C ILE A 42 13.18 12.40 2.98
N ILE A 43 11.94 12.30 3.43
CA ILE A 43 10.79 12.49 2.56
C ILE A 43 10.60 13.99 2.36
N GLY A 44 10.99 14.48 1.19
CA GLY A 44 10.91 15.89 0.82
C GLY A 44 9.50 16.34 0.41
N ALA A 45 8.66 15.40 -0.07
CA ALA A 45 7.28 15.72 -0.40
C ALA A 45 6.34 14.52 -0.16
N TYR A 46 5.14 14.83 0.31
CA TYR A 46 3.97 13.96 0.35
C TYR A 46 2.97 14.50 -0.66
N LEU A 47 2.66 13.74 -1.70
CA LEU A 47 1.69 14.18 -2.69
C LEU A 47 0.28 14.08 -2.11
N LYS A 48 -0.65 14.90 -2.64
CA LYS A 48 -2.07 14.85 -2.24
C LYS A 48 -2.57 13.42 -2.21
N ARG A 49 -3.14 13.03 -1.08
CA ARG A 49 -3.58 11.66 -0.82
C ARG A 49 -4.67 11.24 -1.79
N ASN A 50 -4.48 10.10 -2.42
CA ASN A 50 -5.55 9.40 -3.13
C ASN A 50 -6.45 8.67 -2.14
N ASP A 51 -7.56 8.10 -2.61
CA ASP A 51 -8.50 7.37 -1.77
C ASP A 51 -7.80 6.23 -0.99
N PRO A 52 -7.77 6.28 0.35
CA PRO A 52 -7.05 5.31 1.17
C PRO A 52 -7.75 3.96 1.29
N ARG A 53 -9.03 3.87 0.88
CA ARG A 53 -9.87 2.69 1.08
C ARG A 53 -9.39 1.47 0.33
N ASP A 54 -9.90 0.33 0.75
CA ASP A 54 -9.73 -0.94 0.06
C ASP A 54 -10.99 -1.26 -0.76
N GLY A 55 -10.77 -1.84 -1.94
CA GLY A 55 -11.83 -2.36 -2.80
C GLY A 55 -11.65 -3.86 -3.03
N ILE A 56 -12.74 -4.53 -3.34
CA ILE A 56 -12.72 -5.94 -3.72
C ILE A 56 -13.09 -6.12 -5.18
N VAL A 57 -12.31 -6.96 -5.85
CA VAL A 57 -12.64 -7.53 -7.15
C VAL A 57 -13.13 -8.95 -6.92
N LEU A 58 -14.32 -9.28 -7.39
CA LEU A 58 -14.90 -10.62 -7.33
C LEU A 58 -15.01 -11.21 -8.73
N LYS A 59 -14.88 -12.54 -8.81
CA LYS A 59 -15.17 -13.31 -10.01
C LYS A 59 -16.66 -13.14 -10.36
N ASN A 60 -16.97 -13.09 -11.65
CA ASN A 60 -18.34 -13.01 -12.14
C ASN A 60 -19.21 -14.14 -11.55
N GLY A 61 -20.42 -13.78 -11.11
CA GLY A 61 -21.36 -14.69 -10.46
C GLY A 61 -21.09 -14.97 -8.99
N LYS A 62 -20.03 -14.38 -8.38
CA LYS A 62 -19.75 -14.48 -6.94
C LYS A 62 -20.26 -13.25 -6.20
N SER A 63 -20.72 -13.47 -4.98
CA SER A 63 -21.09 -12.44 -4.00
C SER A 63 -20.61 -12.86 -2.61
N PHE A 64 -20.70 -11.97 -1.61
CA PHE A 64 -20.34 -12.30 -0.22
C PHE A 64 -21.25 -13.37 0.41
N ASP A 65 -22.43 -13.60 -0.17
CA ASP A 65 -23.35 -14.65 0.27
C ASP A 65 -22.97 -16.03 -0.30
N SER A 66 -21.98 -16.08 -1.20
CA SER A 66 -21.48 -17.34 -1.74
C SER A 66 -20.71 -18.12 -0.67
N ASP A 67 -20.93 -19.42 -0.62
CA ASP A 67 -20.22 -20.29 0.32
C ASP A 67 -18.75 -20.46 -0.03
N ASN A 68 -17.91 -20.51 1.01
CA ASN A 68 -16.49 -20.88 0.91
C ASN A 68 -15.67 -20.04 -0.09
N LEU A 69 -15.85 -18.70 -0.09
CA LEU A 69 -15.07 -17.81 -0.95
C LEU A 69 -13.57 -17.87 -0.64
N THR A 70 -12.76 -18.06 -1.66
CA THR A 70 -11.30 -17.96 -1.59
C THR A 70 -10.87 -16.57 -2.05
N ILE A 71 -10.46 -15.71 -1.10
CA ILE A 71 -10.04 -14.34 -1.36
C ILE A 71 -8.51 -14.24 -1.34
N GLY A 72 -7.94 -13.74 -2.44
CA GLY A 72 -6.50 -13.50 -2.56
C GLY A 72 -6.08 -12.26 -1.78
N SER A 73 -5.22 -12.41 -0.76
CA SER A 73 -4.58 -11.31 -0.06
C SER A 73 -3.23 -11.75 0.51
N SER A 74 -2.21 -10.89 0.40
CA SER A 74 -0.92 -11.08 1.07
C SER A 74 -0.78 -10.15 2.28
N SER A 75 -1.83 -9.39 2.61
CA SER A 75 -1.86 -8.48 3.75
C SER A 75 -2.54 -9.14 4.94
N LYS A 76 -1.78 -9.27 6.05
CA LYS A 76 -2.31 -9.81 7.31
C LYS A 76 -3.41 -8.93 7.88
N ARG A 77 -3.27 -7.61 7.78
CA ARG A 77 -4.29 -6.62 8.16
C ARG A 77 -5.61 -6.91 7.45
N ARG A 78 -5.60 -7.02 6.13
CA ARG A 78 -6.80 -7.32 5.34
C ARG A 78 -7.40 -8.68 5.72
N GLU A 79 -6.56 -9.70 5.84
CA GLU A 79 -7.01 -11.05 6.22
C GLU A 79 -7.79 -11.04 7.54
N LEU A 80 -7.22 -10.40 8.60
CA LEU A 80 -7.83 -10.36 9.92
C LEU A 80 -9.15 -9.59 9.90
N GLN A 81 -9.17 -8.41 9.31
CA GLN A 81 -10.39 -7.58 9.23
C GLN A 81 -11.47 -8.25 8.38
N PHE A 82 -11.11 -8.88 7.26
CA PHE A 82 -12.09 -9.63 6.46
C PHE A 82 -12.69 -10.80 7.22
N LYS A 83 -11.89 -11.57 7.94
CA LYS A 83 -12.38 -12.70 8.74
C LYS A 83 -13.29 -12.26 9.89
N SER A 84 -13.12 -11.05 10.43
CA SER A 84 -14.02 -10.53 11.47
C SER A 84 -15.41 -10.14 10.92
N HIS A 85 -15.48 -9.70 9.67
CA HIS A 85 -16.73 -9.26 9.04
C HIS A 85 -17.44 -10.35 8.23
N PHE A 86 -16.70 -11.33 7.71
CA PHE A 86 -17.23 -12.32 6.78
C PHE A 86 -16.84 -13.75 7.22
N LYS A 87 -17.80 -14.51 7.69
CA LYS A 87 -17.57 -15.84 8.29
C LYS A 87 -17.16 -16.93 7.28
N ASN A 88 -17.61 -16.82 6.02
CA ASN A 88 -17.46 -17.87 5.00
C ASN A 88 -16.29 -17.60 4.04
N ILE A 89 -15.26 -16.84 4.48
CA ILE A 89 -14.14 -16.46 3.64
C ILE A 89 -12.86 -17.15 4.09
N LYS A 90 -12.15 -17.74 3.12
CA LYS A 90 -10.77 -18.20 3.26
C LYS A 90 -9.83 -17.24 2.56
N CYS A 91 -8.88 -16.65 3.30
CA CYS A 91 -7.82 -15.86 2.71
C CYS A 91 -6.67 -16.76 2.27
N LYS A 92 -6.21 -16.58 1.04
CA LYS A 92 -5.07 -17.28 0.46
C LYS A 92 -4.06 -16.28 -0.08
N ASN A 93 -2.77 -16.54 0.13
CA ASN A 93 -1.72 -15.65 -0.35
C ASN A 93 -1.79 -15.49 -1.87
N ILE A 94 -1.73 -14.25 -2.35
CA ILE A 94 -1.70 -13.90 -3.78
C ILE A 94 -0.54 -12.96 -4.05
N ARG A 95 0.30 -13.28 -5.04
CA ARG A 95 1.44 -12.46 -5.47
C ARG A 95 1.21 -11.89 -6.86
N GLY A 96 1.94 -10.82 -7.16
CA GLY A 96 1.89 -10.08 -8.42
C GLY A 96 1.40 -8.66 -8.22
N ASN A 97 1.50 -7.85 -9.27
CA ASN A 97 0.93 -6.52 -9.34
C ASN A 97 -0.62 -6.59 -9.45
N ILE A 98 -1.27 -5.46 -9.50
CA ILE A 98 -2.74 -5.35 -9.54
C ILE A 98 -3.32 -6.12 -10.72
N ASP A 99 -2.79 -5.92 -11.93
CA ASP A 99 -3.26 -6.58 -13.16
C ASP A 99 -3.15 -8.10 -13.07
N SER A 100 -2.01 -8.58 -12.56
CA SER A 100 -1.76 -10.02 -12.38
C SER A 100 -2.75 -10.63 -11.38
N ARG A 101 -3.06 -9.91 -10.29
CA ARG A 101 -4.02 -10.40 -9.28
C ARG A 101 -5.45 -10.42 -9.82
N ILE A 102 -5.88 -9.39 -10.54
CA ILE A 102 -7.18 -9.36 -11.21
C ILE A 102 -7.28 -10.49 -12.24
N SER A 103 -6.23 -10.70 -13.04
CA SER A 103 -6.17 -11.80 -14.01
C SER A 103 -6.32 -13.18 -13.36
N LYS A 104 -5.73 -13.41 -12.18
CA LYS A 104 -5.89 -14.65 -11.42
C LYS A 104 -7.34 -14.86 -10.96
N VAL A 105 -8.03 -13.80 -10.55
CA VAL A 105 -9.46 -13.86 -10.23
C VAL A 105 -10.28 -14.21 -11.47
N LYS A 106 -10.03 -13.56 -12.60
CA LYS A 106 -10.73 -13.82 -13.88
C LYS A 106 -10.53 -15.26 -14.34
N ARG A 107 -9.34 -15.83 -14.16
CA ARG A 107 -9.06 -17.26 -14.47
C ARG A 107 -9.65 -18.25 -13.47
N GLY A 108 -10.19 -17.77 -12.33
CA GLY A 108 -10.82 -18.58 -11.30
C GLY A 108 -9.85 -19.29 -10.35
N GLU A 109 -8.59 -18.82 -10.28
CA GLU A 109 -7.63 -19.28 -9.26
C GLU A 109 -8.04 -18.80 -7.85
N TYR A 110 -8.80 -17.71 -7.79
CA TYR A 110 -9.40 -17.11 -6.60
C TYR A 110 -10.83 -16.67 -6.94
N ASP A 111 -11.70 -16.63 -5.94
CA ASP A 111 -13.06 -16.07 -6.09
C ASP A 111 -13.04 -14.54 -6.02
N GLY A 112 -12.02 -13.95 -5.42
CA GLY A 112 -11.82 -12.51 -5.38
C GLY A 112 -10.44 -12.11 -4.88
N THR A 113 -10.15 -10.80 -4.92
CA THR A 113 -8.94 -10.22 -4.35
C THR A 113 -9.21 -8.83 -3.80
N ILE A 114 -8.53 -8.47 -2.68
CA ILE A 114 -8.65 -7.16 -2.05
C ILE A 114 -7.44 -6.33 -2.44
N LEU A 115 -7.71 -5.11 -2.92
CA LEU A 115 -6.70 -4.20 -3.43
C LEU A 115 -6.91 -2.79 -2.87
N ALA A 116 -5.83 -2.01 -2.78
CA ALA A 116 -5.94 -0.59 -2.46
C ALA A 116 -6.60 0.16 -3.63
N LEU A 117 -7.63 0.93 -3.33
CA LEU A 117 -8.41 1.66 -4.33
C LEU A 117 -7.54 2.62 -5.15
N ALA A 118 -6.65 3.37 -4.50
CA ALA A 118 -5.71 4.26 -5.17
C ALA A 118 -4.92 3.58 -6.31
N GLY A 119 -4.46 2.34 -6.08
CA GLY A 119 -3.72 1.60 -7.11
C GLY A 119 -4.60 1.16 -8.28
N ILE A 120 -5.84 0.76 -8.01
CA ILE A 120 -6.81 0.38 -9.06
C ILE A 120 -7.15 1.61 -9.92
N GLN A 121 -7.43 2.74 -9.28
CA GLN A 121 -7.77 4.01 -9.95
C GLN A 121 -6.62 4.53 -10.81
N THR A 122 -5.40 4.48 -10.31
CA THR A 122 -4.21 4.87 -11.08
C THR A 122 -4.09 4.07 -12.39
N LEU A 123 -4.47 2.79 -12.37
CA LEU A 123 -4.46 1.93 -13.54
C LEU A 123 -5.75 2.01 -14.38
N LYS A 124 -6.73 2.85 -13.98
CA LYS A 124 -8.05 2.99 -14.63
C LYS A 124 -8.84 1.68 -14.70
N LEU A 125 -8.73 0.88 -13.64
CA LEU A 125 -9.39 -0.43 -13.50
C LEU A 125 -10.60 -0.38 -12.57
N ASP A 126 -11.20 0.80 -12.36
CA ASP A 126 -12.36 1.02 -11.47
C ASP A 126 -13.54 0.10 -11.82
N HIS A 127 -13.72 -0.19 -13.10
CA HIS A 127 -14.76 -1.09 -13.59
C HIS A 127 -14.64 -2.54 -13.12
N GLU A 128 -13.50 -2.95 -12.58
CA GLU A 128 -13.26 -4.27 -11.99
C GLU A 128 -13.72 -4.35 -10.52
N ILE A 129 -13.98 -3.21 -9.88
CA ILE A 129 -14.34 -3.15 -8.47
C ILE A 129 -15.80 -3.55 -8.29
N LYS A 130 -16.04 -4.52 -7.43
CA LYS A 130 -17.39 -4.93 -7.04
C LYS A 130 -17.94 -4.11 -5.87
N GLU A 131 -17.09 -3.83 -4.86
CA GLU A 131 -17.46 -3.05 -3.68
C GLU A 131 -16.23 -2.31 -3.16
N ILE A 132 -16.45 -1.08 -2.65
CA ILE A 132 -15.47 -0.27 -1.93
C ILE A 132 -15.89 -0.28 -0.46
N PHE A 133 -14.97 -0.65 0.44
CA PHE A 133 -15.25 -0.70 1.86
C PHE A 133 -15.04 0.68 2.51
N SER A 134 -15.93 1.05 3.45
CA SER A 134 -15.68 2.21 4.30
C SER A 134 -14.47 1.96 5.21
N GLU A 135 -13.81 3.05 5.65
CA GLU A 135 -12.68 2.97 6.59
C GLU A 135 -13.06 2.35 7.93
N GLU A 136 -14.33 2.45 8.34
CA GLU A 136 -14.88 1.84 9.55
C GLU A 136 -14.98 0.31 9.42
N LYS A 137 -15.27 -0.18 8.20
CA LYS A 137 -15.40 -1.61 7.93
C LYS A 137 -14.03 -2.27 7.70
N ILE A 138 -13.18 -1.64 6.91
CA ILE A 138 -11.82 -2.09 6.63
C ILE A 138 -10.88 -0.90 6.80
N ILE A 139 -10.23 -0.82 7.95
CA ILE A 139 -9.28 0.24 8.28
C ILE A 139 -8.08 0.15 7.33
N PRO A 140 -7.75 1.20 6.58
CA PRO A 140 -6.57 1.22 5.71
C PRO A 140 -5.26 1.08 6.49
N CYS A 141 -4.19 0.61 5.86
CA CYS A 141 -2.88 0.66 6.50
C CYS A 141 -2.31 2.09 6.49
N ALA A 142 -1.40 2.36 7.43
CA ALA A 142 -0.71 3.64 7.51
C ALA A 142 -0.06 4.00 6.16
N GLY A 143 -0.28 5.24 5.70
CA GLY A 143 0.23 5.76 4.45
C GLY A 143 -0.45 5.21 3.18
N GLN A 144 -1.53 4.43 3.28
CA GLN A 144 -2.23 3.97 2.08
C GLN A 144 -2.83 5.15 1.31
N GLY A 145 -2.66 5.13 -0.02
CA GLY A 145 -3.08 6.22 -0.91
C GLY A 145 -2.10 7.39 -1.00
N VAL A 146 -0.99 7.37 -0.26
CA VAL A 146 0.02 8.43 -0.28
C VAL A 146 1.22 8.03 -1.13
N ILE A 147 1.62 8.91 -2.05
CA ILE A 147 2.91 8.84 -2.74
C ILE A 147 3.88 9.78 -2.01
N ALA A 148 5.03 9.24 -1.63
CA ALA A 148 6.12 9.98 -0.99
C ALA A 148 7.29 10.13 -1.95
N VAL A 149 7.93 11.30 -1.94
CA VAL A 149 9.15 11.55 -2.71
C VAL A 149 10.31 11.77 -1.75
N GLN A 150 11.30 10.88 -1.82
CA GLN A 150 12.47 10.84 -0.95
C GLN A 150 13.68 11.44 -1.68
N CYS A 151 14.52 12.16 -0.96
CA CYS A 151 15.79 12.68 -1.44
C CYS A 151 16.84 12.70 -0.31
N ARG A 152 18.08 13.09 -0.61
CA ARG A 152 19.12 13.33 0.40
C ARG A 152 18.77 14.56 1.25
N LYS A 153 19.12 14.56 2.53
CA LYS A 153 18.87 15.66 3.46
C LYS A 153 19.67 16.93 3.13
N ASP A 154 20.82 16.77 2.51
CA ASP A 154 21.72 17.86 2.12
C ASP A 154 21.44 18.39 0.70
N ASP A 155 20.46 17.86 0.00
CA ASP A 155 20.08 18.25 -1.35
C ASP A 155 19.04 19.38 -1.33
N PHE A 156 19.50 20.58 -0.98
CA PHE A 156 18.63 21.76 -0.82
C PHE A 156 17.92 22.17 -2.12
N GLU A 157 18.49 21.90 -3.28
CA GLU A 157 17.87 22.22 -4.57
C GLU A 157 16.64 21.35 -4.81
N ASN A 158 16.78 20.04 -4.64
CA ASN A 158 15.65 19.13 -4.77
C ASN A 158 14.61 19.36 -3.67
N LEU A 159 15.01 19.61 -2.42
CA LEU A 159 14.07 19.94 -1.35
C LEU A 159 13.20 21.15 -1.67
N LYS A 160 13.79 22.21 -2.23
CA LYS A 160 13.06 23.43 -2.65
C LYS A 160 12.09 23.16 -3.81
N ILE A 161 12.41 22.23 -4.68
CA ILE A 161 11.50 21.81 -5.77
C ILE A 161 10.36 20.96 -5.19
N LEU A 162 10.70 20.01 -4.32
CA LEU A 162 9.73 19.08 -3.72
C LEU A 162 8.72 19.79 -2.81
N GLU A 163 9.12 20.87 -2.14
CA GLU A 163 8.21 21.70 -1.35
C GLU A 163 7.00 22.22 -2.16
N LYS A 164 7.19 22.49 -3.45
CA LYS A 164 6.13 23.00 -4.33
C LYS A 164 5.04 21.98 -4.65
N ILE A 165 5.35 20.70 -4.51
CA ILE A 165 4.41 19.60 -4.76
C ILE A 165 3.96 18.91 -3.47
N ASN A 166 4.46 19.37 -2.32
CA ASN A 166 4.09 18.82 -1.03
C ASN A 166 2.70 19.27 -0.61
N ASP A 167 1.84 18.32 -0.27
CA ASP A 167 0.52 18.56 0.30
C ASP A 167 0.62 18.51 1.84
N GLN A 168 0.37 19.64 2.48
CA GLN A 168 0.58 19.78 3.92
C GLN A 168 -0.39 18.95 4.75
N ASP A 169 -1.65 18.83 4.33
CA ASP A 169 -2.66 18.03 5.04
C ASP A 169 -2.32 16.55 4.97
N THR A 170 -1.93 16.07 3.79
CA THR A 170 -1.44 14.71 3.61
C THR A 170 -0.20 14.43 4.46
N LYS A 171 0.74 15.37 4.51
CA LYS A 171 1.97 15.26 5.34
C LYS A 171 1.63 15.07 6.82
N ILE A 172 0.73 15.89 7.36
CA ILE A 172 0.33 15.82 8.77
C ILE A 172 -0.31 14.46 9.07
N CYS A 173 -1.27 14.03 8.25
CA CYS A 173 -1.91 12.73 8.41
C CYS A 173 -0.89 11.57 8.32
N ALA A 174 -0.04 11.57 7.30
CA ALA A 174 0.96 10.56 7.07
C ALA A 174 1.97 10.43 8.22
N LEU A 175 2.46 11.57 8.73
CA LEU A 175 3.36 11.59 9.89
C LEU A 175 2.70 11.07 11.15
N THR A 176 1.43 11.41 11.39
CA THR A 176 0.65 10.93 12.53
C THR A 176 0.46 9.40 12.45
N GLU A 177 0.04 8.88 11.31
CA GLU A 177 -0.13 7.45 11.07
C GLU A 177 1.19 6.68 11.26
N ARG A 178 2.29 7.19 10.72
CA ARG A 178 3.63 6.59 10.88
C ARG A 178 4.15 6.67 12.32
N SER A 179 3.85 7.75 13.05
CA SER A 179 4.20 7.87 14.46
C SER A 179 3.50 6.81 15.30
N LEU A 180 2.21 6.58 15.07
CA LEU A 180 1.47 5.50 15.71
C LEU A 180 2.12 4.14 15.40
N LEU A 181 2.42 3.87 14.13
CA LEU A 181 3.04 2.62 13.71
C LEU A 181 4.39 2.38 14.40
N LYS A 182 5.23 3.42 14.51
CA LYS A 182 6.50 3.39 15.27
C LYS A 182 6.29 3.06 16.74
N THR A 183 5.31 3.71 17.38
CA THR A 183 5.03 3.55 18.82
C THR A 183 4.63 2.12 19.18
N ILE A 184 3.88 1.45 18.32
CA ILE A 184 3.49 0.04 18.53
C ILE A 184 4.55 -0.97 18.05
N GLY A 185 5.73 -0.50 17.61
CA GLY A 185 6.78 -1.35 17.06
C GLY A 185 6.40 -2.02 15.74
N GLY A 186 5.48 -1.39 15.00
CA GLY A 186 4.97 -1.92 13.74
C GLY A 186 5.83 -1.54 12.54
N ASP A 187 5.74 -2.36 11.50
CA ASP A 187 6.34 -2.19 10.18
C ASP A 187 5.30 -2.35 9.07
N CYS A 188 5.72 -2.34 7.80
CA CYS A 188 4.83 -2.53 6.65
C CYS A 188 4.14 -3.91 6.60
N HIS A 189 4.54 -4.87 7.43
CA HIS A 189 3.94 -6.21 7.56
C HIS A 189 3.01 -6.32 8.76
N THR A 190 3.02 -5.34 9.65
CA THR A 190 2.17 -5.32 10.84
C THR A 190 0.70 -5.26 10.45
N ALA A 191 -0.13 -5.93 11.24
CA ALA A 191 -1.57 -6.06 10.95
C ALA A 191 -2.40 -4.83 11.36
N VAL A 192 -1.80 -3.63 11.28
CA VAL A 192 -2.39 -2.33 11.63
C VAL A 192 -2.62 -1.51 10.39
#